data_244c3200e22259d0ca3695d7e221b6a3
#
_entry.id   244c3200e22259d0ca3695d7e221b6a3
#
_cell.length_a   1.000
_cell.length_b   1.000
_cell.length_c   1.000
_cell.angle_alpha   90.00
_cell.angle_beta   90.00
_cell.angle_gamma   90.00
#
_symmetry.space_group_name_H-M   'P 1'
#
loop_
_entity.id
_entity.type
_entity.pdbx_description
1 polymer ?
#
loop_
_entity_poly.entity_id
_entity_poly.type
_entity_poly.pdbx_seq_one_letter_code
_entity_poly.pdbx_strand_id
1 'polypeptide(L)'
;MRKREKIAYILGVAAVTAVFTVSIPPGQSPRIVEESDSVVAVVAGPVFRISPYDSLFKAYADTVGWDWKMLAAVAYVESKFDTAAVSGVGARGLMQMMPQTARAMGIPEGLESNPTESVRAAADYFSYLSHLFRRVPEGERTNFVLAAYNAGFGHIYDAMRLAHKYGCNRYVWNDNVETYLRLKNDSIYYTDSLCRNGRFTGIETTLFVRKVQHKYSEYRLREEAFLQEQQQQVADTRGMEG
;
A
#
# COMPACT_ATOMS: atom_id res chain seq x y z
N MET A 1 7.96 -41.70 15.05
CA MET A 1 8.11 -40.29 14.69
C MET A 1 9.53 -39.83 15.07
N ARG A 2 10.44 -39.69 14.10
CA ARG A 2 11.82 -39.24 14.34
C ARG A 2 11.87 -37.72 14.36
N LYS A 3 12.33 -37.11 15.47
CA LYS A 3 12.60 -35.71 15.60
C LYS A 3 13.71 -35.28 14.61
N ARG A 4 13.41 -34.29 13.77
CA ARG A 4 14.41 -33.62 12.93
C ARG A 4 15.12 -32.59 13.80
N GLU A 5 16.44 -32.78 13.99
CA GLU A 5 17.26 -31.77 14.67
C GLU A 5 17.58 -30.66 13.68
N LYS A 6 17.33 -29.40 14.13
CA LYS A 6 17.68 -28.19 13.39
C LYS A 6 19.00 -27.65 13.95
N ILE A 7 20.04 -27.65 13.12
CA ILE A 7 21.34 -27.08 13.46
C ILE A 7 21.35 -25.65 12.87
N ALA A 8 21.52 -24.64 13.74
CA ALA A 8 21.68 -23.26 13.36
C ALA A 8 23.16 -22.93 13.23
N TYR A 9 23.59 -22.41 12.09
CA TYR A 9 24.94 -21.87 11.88
C TYR A 9 24.91 -20.36 12.03
N ILE A 10 25.75 -19.86 12.93
CA ILE A 10 26.00 -18.42 13.09
C ILE A 10 27.29 -18.10 12.36
N LEU A 11 27.20 -17.42 11.23
CA LEU A 11 28.35 -16.80 10.57
C LEU A 11 28.45 -15.36 11.08
N GLY A 12 29.42 -15.14 11.98
CA GLY A 12 29.68 -13.82 12.52
C GLY A 12 30.74 -13.09 11.71
N VAL A 13 30.34 -12.07 11.00
CA VAL A 13 31.07 -10.80 10.81
C VAL A 13 30.03 -9.70 10.66
N ALA A 14 30.14 -8.69 11.50
CA ALA A 14 29.41 -7.43 11.59
C ALA A 14 28.15 -7.22 10.69
N ALA A 15 26.98 -7.31 11.35
CA ALA A 15 25.74 -6.63 10.98
C ALA A 15 24.94 -7.15 9.78
N VAL A 16 24.75 -8.47 9.60
CA VAL A 16 23.47 -9.04 9.08
C VAL A 16 23.38 -10.50 9.53
N THR A 17 22.48 -10.82 10.45
CA THR A 17 22.22 -12.21 10.85
C THR A 17 21.17 -12.79 9.89
N ALA A 18 21.62 -13.43 8.82
CA ALA A 18 20.74 -14.30 8.03
C ALA A 18 20.80 -15.72 8.61
N VAL A 19 19.70 -16.20 9.18
CA VAL A 19 19.59 -17.59 9.65
C VAL A 19 19.04 -18.44 8.51
N PHE A 20 19.91 -19.25 7.90
CA PHE A 20 19.48 -20.25 6.93
C PHE A 20 19.28 -21.58 7.66
N THR A 21 18.08 -22.16 7.59
CA THR A 21 17.84 -23.52 8.05
C THR A 21 17.95 -24.49 6.86
N VAL A 22 19.00 -25.31 6.83
CA VAL A 22 19.16 -26.41 5.86
C VAL A 22 18.69 -27.69 6.53
N SER A 23 17.73 -28.39 5.89
CA SER A 23 17.31 -29.73 6.33
C SER A 23 18.27 -30.80 5.76
N ILE A 24 19.05 -31.45 6.62
CA ILE A 24 19.95 -32.57 6.26
C ILE A 24 19.20 -33.86 6.53
N PRO A 25 19.21 -34.85 5.57
CA PRO A 25 18.66 -36.19 5.81
C PRO A 25 19.45 -36.94 6.89
N PRO A 26 18.83 -37.83 7.68
CA PRO A 26 19.52 -38.55 8.72
C PRO A 26 20.54 -39.56 8.11
N GLY A 27 21.81 -39.41 8.51
CA GLY A 27 22.90 -40.31 8.14
C GLY A 27 24.04 -39.71 7.31
N GLN A 28 24.01 -38.42 6.99
CA GLN A 28 25.11 -37.72 6.33
C GLN A 28 25.74 -36.67 7.24
N SER A 29 27.04 -36.77 7.47
CA SER A 29 27.84 -35.72 8.08
C SER A 29 28.17 -34.67 7.03
N PRO A 30 28.11 -33.36 7.37
CA PRO A 30 28.47 -32.29 6.44
C PRO A 30 29.96 -32.41 6.09
N ARG A 31 30.28 -32.58 4.81
CA ARG A 31 31.64 -32.37 4.31
C ARG A 31 31.87 -30.87 4.19
N ILE A 32 32.82 -30.38 4.96
CA ILE A 32 33.38 -29.04 4.77
C ILE A 32 34.30 -29.15 3.56
N VAL A 33 33.91 -28.57 2.44
CA VAL A 33 34.82 -28.32 1.32
C VAL A 33 35.45 -26.97 1.61
N GLU A 34 36.71 -26.97 2.04
CA GLU A 34 37.52 -25.76 2.07
C GLU A 34 37.84 -25.38 0.62
N GLU A 35 37.07 -24.49 0.04
CA GLU A 35 37.40 -23.83 -1.21
C GLU A 35 37.91 -22.42 -0.91
N SER A 36 39.14 -22.18 -1.38
CA SER A 36 40.02 -21.04 -1.17
C SER A 36 39.32 -19.66 -1.13
N ASP A 37 39.74 -18.88 -0.14
CA ASP A 37 39.61 -17.45 0.09
C ASP A 37 39.25 -16.58 -1.14
N SER A 38 37.97 -16.46 -1.42
CA SER A 38 37.39 -15.25 -1.97
C SER A 38 35.99 -15.11 -1.40
N VAL A 39 35.92 -14.44 -0.24
CA VAL A 39 34.66 -13.87 0.23
C VAL A 39 34.27 -12.81 -0.80
N VAL A 40 33.47 -13.20 -1.78
CA VAL A 40 32.78 -12.23 -2.63
C VAL A 40 31.85 -11.46 -1.69
N ALA A 41 32.31 -10.33 -1.20
CA ALA A 41 31.46 -9.37 -0.56
C ALA A 41 30.39 -9.00 -1.60
N VAL A 42 29.20 -9.57 -1.47
CA VAL A 42 28.03 -9.08 -2.21
C VAL A 42 27.82 -7.68 -1.72
N VAL A 43 28.44 -6.71 -2.40
CA VAL A 43 28.15 -5.29 -2.19
C VAL A 43 26.69 -5.16 -2.59
N ALA A 44 25.83 -5.03 -1.62
CA ALA A 44 24.43 -4.73 -1.88
C ALA A 44 24.39 -3.44 -2.70
N GLY A 45 24.00 -3.56 -3.97
CA GLY A 45 23.85 -2.41 -4.84
C GLY A 45 22.84 -1.42 -4.26
N PRO A 46 22.78 -0.19 -4.80
CA PRO A 46 21.83 0.80 -4.34
C PRO A 46 20.40 0.26 -4.43
N VAL A 47 19.59 0.51 -3.40
CA VAL A 47 18.20 0.06 -3.30
C VAL A 47 17.28 1.24 -3.54
N PHE A 48 16.32 1.07 -4.45
CA PHE A 48 15.27 2.07 -4.66
C PHE A 48 14.50 2.37 -3.38
N ARG A 49 14.35 3.65 -3.05
CA ARG A 49 13.64 4.11 -1.87
C ARG A 49 12.69 5.27 -2.16
N ILE A 50 11.51 5.20 -1.54
CA ILE A 50 10.50 6.27 -1.50
C ILE A 50 10.50 6.92 -0.10
N SER A 51 10.52 6.10 0.95
CA SER A 51 10.38 6.53 2.34
C SER A 51 11.12 5.60 3.31
N PRO A 52 11.24 5.97 4.59
CA PRO A 52 11.72 5.06 5.64
C PRO A 52 10.80 3.86 5.90
N TYR A 53 9.55 3.90 5.39
CA TYR A 53 8.51 2.89 5.67
C TYR A 53 8.28 1.90 4.52
N ASP A 54 9.13 1.91 3.50
CA ASP A 54 8.96 1.06 2.30
C ASP A 54 8.86 -0.44 2.64
N SER A 55 9.59 -0.91 3.65
CA SER A 55 9.51 -2.29 4.13
C SER A 55 8.12 -2.64 4.68
N LEU A 56 7.47 -1.69 5.37
CA LEU A 56 6.11 -1.88 5.87
C LEU A 56 5.11 -1.91 4.72
N PHE A 57 5.21 -0.99 3.76
CA PHE A 57 4.33 -0.99 2.60
C PHE A 57 4.47 -2.29 1.80
N LYS A 58 5.69 -2.78 1.59
CA LYS A 58 5.94 -4.08 0.93
C LYS A 58 5.36 -5.25 1.71
N ALA A 59 5.48 -5.25 3.04
CA ALA A 59 4.98 -6.33 3.88
C ALA A 59 3.45 -6.47 3.85
N TYR A 60 2.72 -5.36 3.67
CA TYR A 60 1.25 -5.35 3.71
C TYR A 60 0.59 -5.17 2.33
N ALA A 61 1.34 -4.97 1.27
CA ALA A 61 0.79 -4.77 -0.08
C ALA A 61 -0.04 -5.96 -0.56
N ASP A 62 0.40 -7.18 -0.28
CA ASP A 62 -0.28 -8.42 -0.68
C ASP A 62 -1.65 -8.57 -0.02
N THR A 63 -1.87 -8.02 1.17
CA THR A 63 -3.17 -8.02 1.87
C THR A 63 -4.27 -7.36 1.03
N VAL A 64 -3.90 -6.34 0.26
CA VAL A 64 -4.80 -5.58 -0.61
C VAL A 64 -4.79 -6.08 -2.05
N GLY A 65 -3.72 -6.77 -2.46
CA GLY A 65 -3.41 -7.09 -3.84
C GLY A 65 -2.97 -5.87 -4.64
N TRP A 66 -2.29 -4.91 -3.99
CA TRP A 66 -1.79 -3.69 -4.60
C TRP A 66 -0.26 -3.71 -4.74
N ASP A 67 0.25 -2.92 -5.67
CA ASP A 67 1.65 -2.52 -5.66
C ASP A 67 1.93 -1.70 -4.37
N TRP A 68 3.00 -2.03 -3.65
CA TRP A 68 3.38 -1.35 -2.41
C TRP A 68 3.55 0.17 -2.56
N LYS A 69 3.89 0.64 -3.76
CA LYS A 69 3.98 2.07 -4.09
C LYS A 69 2.63 2.78 -4.02
N MET A 70 1.53 2.06 -4.19
CA MET A 70 0.19 2.63 -3.99
C MET A 70 -0.05 2.94 -2.50
N LEU A 71 0.34 2.04 -1.59
CA LEU A 71 0.26 2.30 -0.14
C LEU A 71 1.17 3.48 0.26
N ALA A 72 2.39 3.54 -0.30
CA ALA A 72 3.29 4.68 -0.11
C ALA A 72 2.70 6.00 -0.62
N ALA A 73 2.01 5.97 -1.77
CA ALA A 73 1.34 7.15 -2.33
C ALA A 73 0.20 7.64 -1.42
N VAL A 74 -0.61 6.73 -0.87
CA VAL A 74 -1.64 7.08 0.12
C VAL A 74 -1.00 7.72 1.35
N ALA A 75 0.00 7.09 1.96
CA ALA A 75 0.68 7.62 3.14
C ALA A 75 1.29 9.01 2.89
N TYR A 76 1.87 9.23 1.72
CA TYR A 76 2.39 10.55 1.35
C TYR A 76 1.28 11.59 1.23
N VAL A 77 0.16 11.27 0.62
CA VAL A 77 -0.96 12.23 0.45
C VAL A 77 -1.61 12.52 1.79
N GLU A 78 -1.74 11.52 2.66
CA GLU A 78 -2.37 11.64 3.98
C GLU A 78 -1.51 12.42 4.99
N SER A 79 -0.24 12.09 5.14
CA SER A 79 0.60 12.61 6.22
C SER A 79 1.97 13.15 5.79
N LYS A 80 2.37 13.03 4.51
CA LYS A 80 3.76 13.25 4.07
C LYS A 80 4.76 12.33 4.79
N PHE A 81 4.32 11.15 5.16
CA PHE A 81 5.06 10.19 5.98
C PHE A 81 5.29 10.61 7.44
N ASP A 82 4.52 11.56 7.95
CA ASP A 82 4.56 11.95 9.36
C ASP A 82 3.68 11.03 10.21
N THR A 83 4.33 10.25 11.10
CA THR A 83 3.64 9.34 12.02
C THR A 83 2.94 10.05 13.17
N ALA A 84 3.32 11.28 13.48
CA ALA A 84 2.72 12.09 14.53
C ALA A 84 1.58 12.97 14.01
N ALA A 85 1.29 12.95 12.70
CA ALA A 85 0.26 13.81 12.08
C ALA A 85 -1.11 13.58 12.72
N VAL A 86 -1.80 14.68 13.03
CA VAL A 86 -3.19 14.70 13.52
C VAL A 86 -3.96 15.74 12.71
N SER A 87 -5.03 15.32 12.06
CA SER A 87 -5.88 16.22 11.28
C SER A 87 -6.84 17.02 12.18
N GLY A 88 -7.40 18.11 11.66
CA GLY A 88 -8.40 18.91 12.37
C GLY A 88 -9.68 18.17 12.75
N VAL A 89 -9.97 17.02 12.08
CA VAL A 89 -11.11 16.14 12.38
C VAL A 89 -10.71 14.91 13.20
N GLY A 90 -9.45 14.82 13.63
CA GLY A 90 -8.95 13.79 14.54
C GLY A 90 -8.43 12.52 13.87
N ALA A 91 -8.21 12.49 12.54
CA ALA A 91 -7.50 11.41 11.90
C ALA A 91 -6.02 11.41 12.33
N ARG A 92 -5.39 10.24 12.50
CA ARG A 92 -4.08 10.10 13.14
C ARG A 92 -3.12 9.21 12.38
N GLY A 93 -1.83 9.51 12.55
CA GLY A 93 -0.70 8.69 12.15
C GLY A 93 -0.42 8.69 10.66
N LEU A 94 0.45 7.78 10.25
CA LEU A 94 1.01 7.66 8.90
C LEU A 94 -0.07 7.59 7.81
N MET A 95 -1.15 6.83 8.07
CA MET A 95 -2.24 6.59 7.13
C MET A 95 -3.49 7.41 7.43
N GLN A 96 -3.44 8.36 8.40
CA GLN A 96 -4.56 9.25 8.79
C GLN A 96 -5.89 8.51 9.00
N MET A 97 -5.87 7.46 9.83
CA MET A 97 -7.10 6.74 10.15
C MET A 97 -7.91 7.47 11.21
N MET A 98 -9.23 7.53 11.00
CA MET A 98 -10.15 8.02 12.03
C MET A 98 -10.16 7.07 13.23
N PRO A 99 -10.22 7.56 14.48
CA PRO A 99 -10.13 6.70 15.68
C PRO A 99 -11.16 5.57 15.71
N GLN A 100 -12.37 5.79 15.20
CA GLN A 100 -13.40 4.76 15.12
C GLN A 100 -13.00 3.65 14.13
N THR A 101 -12.47 4.01 12.95
CA THR A 101 -12.00 3.06 11.94
C THR A 101 -10.77 2.31 12.46
N ALA A 102 -9.83 3.02 13.10
CA ALA A 102 -8.64 2.42 13.70
C ALA A 102 -9.02 1.31 14.72
N ARG A 103 -9.94 1.60 15.63
CA ARG A 103 -10.46 0.60 16.58
C ARG A 103 -11.16 -0.58 15.88
N ALA A 104 -11.97 -0.30 14.85
CA ALA A 104 -12.65 -1.35 14.08
C ALA A 104 -11.66 -2.27 13.34
N MET A 105 -10.50 -1.72 12.94
CA MET A 105 -9.40 -2.46 12.32
C MET A 105 -8.39 -3.01 13.33
N GLY A 106 -8.72 -2.98 14.63
CA GLY A 106 -7.97 -3.62 15.69
C GLY A 106 -6.67 -2.90 16.09
N ILE A 107 -6.56 -1.58 15.88
CA ILE A 107 -5.47 -0.79 16.47
C ILE A 107 -5.75 -0.64 17.97
N PRO A 108 -4.83 -1.07 18.85
CA PRO A 108 -4.96 -0.81 20.28
C PRO A 108 -4.96 0.69 20.58
N GLU A 109 -5.69 1.10 21.62
CA GLU A 109 -5.74 2.49 22.07
C GLU A 109 -4.32 3.02 22.37
N GLY A 110 -4.01 4.21 21.87
CA GLY A 110 -2.70 4.84 22.02
C GLY A 110 -1.64 4.40 21.00
N LEU A 111 -1.94 3.44 20.12
CA LEU A 111 -1.02 2.99 19.07
C LEU A 111 -1.38 3.53 17.67
N GLU A 112 -2.27 4.53 17.57
CA GLU A 112 -2.70 5.10 16.29
C GLU A 112 -1.55 5.77 15.51
N SER A 113 -0.51 6.25 16.23
CA SER A 113 0.70 6.83 15.64
C SER A 113 1.81 5.80 15.37
N ASN A 114 1.63 4.53 15.77
CA ASN A 114 2.59 3.48 15.46
C ASN A 114 2.55 3.16 13.96
N PRO A 115 3.67 3.30 13.21
CA PRO A 115 3.65 3.16 11.76
C PRO A 115 3.26 1.75 11.31
N THR A 116 3.68 0.70 12.02
CA THR A 116 3.34 -0.69 11.68
C THR A 116 1.84 -0.94 11.82
N GLU A 117 1.25 -0.52 12.96
CA GLU A 117 -0.19 -0.67 13.20
C GLU A 117 -1.00 0.17 12.21
N SER A 118 -0.56 1.39 11.91
CA SER A 118 -1.21 2.29 10.96
C SER A 118 -1.26 1.69 9.55
N VAL A 119 -0.14 1.16 9.05
CA VAL A 119 -0.07 0.54 7.70
C VAL A 119 -0.86 -0.77 7.66
N ARG A 120 -0.71 -1.65 8.68
CA ARG A 120 -1.48 -2.90 8.78
C ARG A 120 -2.98 -2.65 8.72
N ALA A 121 -3.47 -1.80 9.60
CA ALA A 121 -4.90 -1.53 9.69
C ALA A 121 -5.47 -0.84 8.45
N ALA A 122 -4.69 0.04 7.80
CA ALA A 122 -5.07 0.63 6.53
C ALA A 122 -5.16 -0.41 5.41
N ALA A 123 -4.20 -1.34 5.33
CA ALA A 123 -4.23 -2.44 4.36
C ALA A 123 -5.45 -3.36 4.58
N ASP A 124 -5.75 -3.72 5.83
CA ASP A 124 -6.94 -4.49 6.18
C ASP A 124 -8.23 -3.75 5.76
N TYR A 125 -8.28 -2.43 5.99
CA TYR A 125 -9.43 -1.62 5.60
C TYR A 125 -9.56 -1.48 4.09
N PHE A 126 -8.47 -1.30 3.34
CA PHE A 126 -8.49 -1.33 1.87
C PHE A 126 -8.96 -2.67 1.32
N SER A 127 -8.53 -3.78 1.91
CA SER A 127 -9.00 -5.12 1.54
C SER A 127 -10.51 -5.26 1.78
N TYR A 128 -11.01 -4.82 2.93
CA TYR A 128 -12.44 -4.77 3.24
C TYR A 128 -13.22 -3.93 2.22
N LEU A 129 -12.76 -2.71 1.91
CA LEU A 129 -13.39 -1.84 0.92
C LEU A 129 -13.35 -2.47 -0.48
N SER A 130 -12.24 -3.10 -0.87
CA SER A 130 -12.11 -3.81 -2.15
C SER A 130 -13.16 -4.93 -2.26
N HIS A 131 -13.41 -5.65 -1.17
CA HIS A 131 -14.48 -6.65 -1.13
C HIS A 131 -15.87 -6.02 -1.28
N LEU A 132 -16.15 -4.87 -0.67
CA LEU A 132 -17.42 -4.14 -0.85
C LEU A 132 -17.64 -3.76 -2.31
N PHE A 133 -16.59 -3.35 -3.00
CA PHE A 133 -16.63 -2.95 -4.41
C PHE A 133 -16.27 -4.06 -5.40
N ARG A 134 -16.37 -5.35 -5.01
CA ARG A 134 -15.99 -6.50 -5.87
C ARG A 134 -16.74 -6.60 -7.20
N ARG A 135 -17.91 -5.93 -7.33
CA ARG A 135 -18.66 -5.84 -8.60
C ARG A 135 -18.15 -4.76 -9.54
N VAL A 136 -17.34 -3.84 -9.06
CA VAL A 136 -16.64 -2.85 -9.87
C VAL A 136 -15.50 -3.55 -10.59
N PRO A 137 -15.32 -3.35 -11.93
CA PRO A 137 -14.19 -3.92 -12.66
C PRO A 137 -12.85 -3.61 -11.98
N GLU A 138 -11.90 -4.52 -12.08
CA GLU A 138 -10.62 -4.42 -11.38
C GLU A 138 -9.88 -3.13 -11.73
N GLY A 139 -9.81 -2.75 -13.01
CA GLY A 139 -9.17 -1.51 -13.46
C GLY A 139 -9.80 -0.21 -12.93
N GLU A 140 -11.05 -0.26 -12.47
CA GLU A 140 -11.75 0.89 -11.89
C GLU A 140 -11.77 0.85 -10.34
N ARG A 141 -11.70 -0.34 -9.76
CA ARG A 141 -11.97 -0.59 -8.33
C ARG A 141 -11.09 0.22 -7.40
N THR A 142 -9.83 0.42 -7.72
CA THR A 142 -8.89 1.20 -6.89
C THR A 142 -9.41 2.61 -6.63
N ASN A 143 -9.99 3.29 -7.61
CA ASN A 143 -10.54 4.64 -7.42
C ASN A 143 -11.72 4.66 -6.44
N PHE A 144 -12.60 3.64 -6.50
CA PHE A 144 -13.71 3.49 -5.55
C PHE A 144 -13.23 3.23 -4.13
N VAL A 145 -12.22 2.39 -3.99
CA VAL A 145 -11.60 2.06 -2.68
C VAL A 145 -10.94 3.28 -2.07
N LEU A 146 -10.14 4.01 -2.83
CA LEU A 146 -9.50 5.27 -2.38
C LEU A 146 -10.55 6.32 -1.98
N ALA A 147 -11.57 6.50 -2.80
CA ALA A 147 -12.65 7.43 -2.50
C ALA A 147 -13.43 7.03 -1.24
N ALA A 148 -13.69 5.73 -1.05
CA ALA A 148 -14.39 5.23 0.13
C ALA A 148 -13.53 5.30 1.40
N TYR A 149 -12.22 5.16 1.29
CA TYR A 149 -11.28 5.37 2.38
C TYR A 149 -11.37 6.79 2.92
N ASN A 150 -11.39 7.78 2.02
CA ASN A 150 -11.43 9.19 2.37
C ASN A 150 -12.83 9.68 2.80
N ALA A 151 -13.90 9.29 2.08
CA ALA A 151 -15.27 9.79 2.25
C ALA A 151 -16.18 8.87 3.08
N GLY A 152 -15.78 7.61 3.26
CA GLY A 152 -16.68 6.56 3.69
C GLY A 152 -17.51 5.96 2.54
N PHE A 153 -17.62 4.63 2.52
CA PHE A 153 -18.26 3.88 1.43
C PHE A 153 -19.74 4.22 1.21
N GLY A 154 -20.43 4.72 2.23
CA GLY A 154 -21.84 5.12 2.13
C GLY A 154 -22.07 6.22 1.10
N HIS A 155 -21.20 7.26 1.10
CA HIS A 155 -21.29 8.34 0.13
C HIS A 155 -20.96 7.89 -1.30
N ILE A 156 -20.05 6.92 -1.43
CA ILE A 156 -19.72 6.34 -2.73
C ILE A 156 -20.89 5.53 -3.30
N TYR A 157 -21.57 4.74 -2.46
CA TYR A 157 -22.79 4.04 -2.89
C TYR A 157 -23.92 4.99 -3.27
N ASP A 158 -24.08 6.13 -2.59
CA ASP A 158 -25.05 7.16 -3.00
C ASP A 158 -24.69 7.70 -4.39
N ALA A 159 -23.42 8.07 -4.61
CA ALA A 159 -22.95 8.56 -5.91
C ALA A 159 -23.14 7.52 -7.03
N MET A 160 -22.89 6.24 -6.76
CA MET A 160 -23.15 5.14 -7.69
C MET A 160 -24.62 5.02 -8.07
N ARG A 161 -25.54 5.20 -7.09
CA ARG A 161 -26.99 5.17 -7.36
C ARG A 161 -27.44 6.36 -8.19
N LEU A 162 -26.94 7.56 -7.87
CA LEU A 162 -27.19 8.77 -8.64
C LEU A 162 -26.65 8.62 -10.07
N ALA A 163 -25.41 8.19 -10.25
CA ALA A 163 -24.82 7.95 -11.57
C ALA A 163 -25.73 7.05 -12.43
N HIS A 164 -26.18 5.95 -11.87
CA HIS A 164 -27.10 5.04 -12.56
C HIS A 164 -28.44 5.70 -12.91
N LYS A 165 -29.04 6.45 -11.96
CA LYS A 165 -30.31 7.15 -12.17
C LYS A 165 -30.25 8.12 -13.33
N TYR A 166 -29.11 8.81 -13.48
CA TYR A 166 -28.92 9.84 -14.53
C TYR A 166 -28.25 9.29 -15.79
N GLY A 167 -28.26 7.96 -16.02
CA GLY A 167 -27.82 7.33 -17.26
C GLY A 167 -26.30 7.15 -17.38
N CYS A 168 -25.54 7.39 -16.30
CA CYS A 168 -24.10 7.17 -16.27
C CYS A 168 -23.74 5.77 -15.78
N ASN A 169 -22.52 5.30 -16.07
CA ASN A 169 -22.06 3.99 -15.65
C ASN A 169 -21.65 4.03 -14.16
N ARG A 170 -22.45 3.37 -13.31
CA ARG A 170 -22.20 3.27 -11.86
C ARG A 170 -20.92 2.54 -11.46
N TYR A 171 -20.22 1.90 -12.38
CA TYR A 171 -19.02 1.11 -12.18
C TYR A 171 -17.78 1.76 -12.79
N VAL A 172 -17.90 2.96 -13.35
CA VAL A 172 -16.80 3.78 -13.87
C VAL A 172 -16.64 5.01 -12.98
N TRP A 173 -15.40 5.30 -12.61
CA TRP A 173 -15.11 6.40 -11.70
C TRP A 173 -15.13 7.75 -12.44
N ASN A 174 -14.20 7.94 -13.40
CA ASN A 174 -14.01 9.20 -14.11
C ASN A 174 -15.27 9.62 -14.86
N ASP A 175 -15.64 10.90 -14.70
CA ASP A 175 -16.80 11.54 -15.36
C ASP A 175 -18.16 10.86 -15.07
N ASN A 176 -18.18 9.78 -14.29
CA ASN A 176 -19.39 9.06 -13.91
C ASN A 176 -19.64 9.20 -12.40
N VAL A 177 -19.16 8.27 -11.57
CA VAL A 177 -19.42 8.28 -10.11
C VAL A 177 -18.76 9.49 -9.43
N GLU A 178 -17.57 9.88 -9.85
CA GLU A 178 -16.87 11.09 -9.39
C GLU A 178 -17.76 12.33 -9.51
N THR A 179 -18.44 12.50 -10.65
CA THR A 179 -19.33 13.64 -10.92
C THR A 179 -20.46 13.69 -9.90
N TYR A 180 -21.13 12.59 -9.66
CA TYR A 180 -22.25 12.54 -8.71
C TYR A 180 -21.82 12.63 -7.25
N LEU A 181 -20.63 12.19 -6.91
CA LEU A 181 -20.05 12.45 -5.58
C LEU A 181 -19.88 13.95 -5.32
N ARG A 182 -19.42 14.69 -6.30
CA ARG A 182 -19.28 16.17 -6.22
C ARG A 182 -20.65 16.87 -6.18
N LEU A 183 -21.60 16.43 -6.99
CA LEU A 183 -22.96 16.98 -7.05
C LEU A 183 -23.76 16.75 -5.77
N LYS A 184 -23.37 15.81 -4.92
CA LYS A 184 -24.00 15.60 -3.58
C LYS A 184 -23.88 16.78 -2.63
N ASN A 185 -23.19 17.85 -2.98
CA ASN A 185 -23.24 19.10 -2.24
C ASN A 185 -24.54 19.88 -2.49
N ASP A 186 -25.20 19.65 -3.63
CA ASP A 186 -26.46 20.29 -4.00
C ASP A 186 -27.66 19.48 -3.48
N SER A 187 -28.68 20.20 -2.99
CA SER A 187 -29.91 19.61 -2.44
C SER A 187 -30.67 18.76 -3.43
N ILE A 188 -30.65 19.08 -4.71
CA ILE A 188 -31.28 18.29 -5.79
C ILE A 188 -30.79 16.83 -5.75
N TYR A 189 -29.52 16.61 -5.40
CA TYR A 189 -28.92 15.28 -5.39
C TYR A 189 -28.92 14.63 -4.02
N TYR A 190 -28.54 15.33 -2.94
CA TYR A 190 -28.44 14.67 -1.64
C TYR A 190 -29.79 14.39 -0.97
N THR A 191 -30.88 15.10 -1.36
CA THR A 191 -32.25 14.78 -0.90
C THR A 191 -32.96 13.75 -1.75
N ASP A 192 -32.33 13.29 -2.84
CA ASP A 192 -32.89 12.22 -3.68
C ASP A 192 -33.14 10.96 -2.83
N SER A 193 -34.28 10.32 -3.06
CA SER A 193 -34.72 9.13 -2.31
C SER A 193 -33.76 7.94 -2.39
N LEU A 194 -32.85 7.94 -3.38
CA LEU A 194 -31.78 6.95 -3.54
C LEU A 194 -30.58 7.23 -2.59
N CYS A 195 -30.44 8.46 -2.10
CA CYS A 195 -29.37 8.85 -1.18
C CYS A 195 -29.74 8.48 0.26
N ARG A 196 -28.79 7.92 1.00
CA ARG A 196 -28.97 7.45 2.39
C ARG A 196 -28.04 8.15 3.37
N ASN A 197 -27.03 8.86 2.86
CA ASN A 197 -25.94 9.42 3.67
C ASN A 197 -25.91 10.96 3.67
N GLY A 198 -27.00 11.60 3.20
CA GLY A 198 -27.16 13.06 3.25
C GLY A 198 -26.17 13.85 2.39
N ARG A 199 -26.05 15.15 2.73
CA ARG A 199 -25.15 16.08 2.04
C ARG A 199 -23.68 15.70 2.20
N PHE A 200 -22.92 15.83 1.13
CA PHE A 200 -21.49 15.58 1.12
C PHE A 200 -20.76 16.45 0.09
N THR A 201 -19.64 17.06 0.51
CA THR A 201 -18.80 17.88 -0.39
C THR A 201 -17.71 17.00 -1.00
N GLY A 202 -18.02 16.37 -2.14
CA GLY A 202 -17.16 15.37 -2.77
C GLY A 202 -15.88 15.91 -3.43
N ILE A 203 -15.66 17.22 -3.46
CA ILE A 203 -14.50 17.84 -4.13
C ILE A 203 -13.18 17.36 -3.52
N GLU A 204 -13.04 17.38 -2.19
CA GLU A 204 -11.82 16.98 -1.52
C GLU A 204 -11.48 15.49 -1.77
N THR A 205 -12.51 14.64 -1.74
CA THR A 205 -12.35 13.21 -2.02
C THR A 205 -11.90 12.97 -3.47
N THR A 206 -12.48 13.66 -4.44
CA THR A 206 -12.07 13.51 -5.84
C THR A 206 -10.64 14.01 -6.07
N LEU A 207 -10.25 15.10 -5.39
CA LEU A 207 -8.87 15.59 -5.40
C LEU A 207 -7.91 14.61 -4.70
N PHE A 208 -8.33 14.00 -3.60
CA PHE A 208 -7.55 12.97 -2.91
C PHE A 208 -7.25 11.79 -3.85
N VAL A 209 -8.26 11.22 -4.50
CA VAL A 209 -8.07 10.12 -5.47
C VAL A 209 -7.07 10.51 -6.55
N ARG A 210 -7.21 11.69 -7.16
CA ARG A 210 -6.29 12.19 -8.20
C ARG A 210 -4.87 12.38 -7.68
N LYS A 211 -4.70 12.94 -6.48
CA LYS A 211 -3.37 13.13 -5.86
C LYS A 211 -2.68 11.80 -5.60
N VAL A 212 -3.41 10.80 -5.09
CA VAL A 212 -2.85 9.46 -4.85
C VAL A 212 -2.44 8.80 -6.15
N GLN A 213 -3.30 8.82 -7.18
CA GLN A 213 -2.99 8.24 -8.49
C GLN A 213 -1.79 8.92 -9.16
N HIS A 214 -1.71 10.25 -9.07
CA HIS A 214 -0.57 11.01 -9.57
C HIS A 214 0.73 10.63 -8.85
N LYS A 215 0.70 10.56 -7.51
CA LYS A 215 1.86 10.20 -6.71
C LYS A 215 2.30 8.75 -6.95
N TYR A 216 1.36 7.84 -7.11
CA TYR A 216 1.65 6.46 -7.49
C TYR A 216 2.36 6.36 -8.85
N SER A 217 1.85 7.09 -9.85
CA SER A 217 2.49 7.14 -11.19
C SER A 217 3.90 7.72 -11.12
N GLU A 218 4.11 8.78 -10.32
CA GLU A 218 5.45 9.36 -10.07
C GLU A 218 6.41 8.31 -9.46
N TYR A 219 5.96 7.54 -8.47
CA TYR A 219 6.81 6.53 -7.83
C TYR A 219 7.15 5.37 -8.76
N ARG A 220 6.24 4.97 -9.63
CA ARG A 220 6.51 3.97 -10.67
C ARG A 220 7.59 4.45 -11.63
N LEU A 221 7.45 5.65 -12.16
CA LEU A 221 8.43 6.23 -13.09
C LEU A 221 9.82 6.38 -12.46
N ARG A 222 9.87 6.76 -11.18
CA ARG A 222 11.14 6.85 -10.44
C ARG A 222 11.81 5.48 -10.26
N GLU A 223 11.05 4.43 -10.00
CA GLU A 223 11.58 3.06 -9.91
C GLU A 223 12.06 2.57 -11.28
N GLU A 224 11.30 2.81 -12.34
CA GLU A 224 11.68 2.46 -13.71
C GLU A 224 13.00 3.14 -14.12
N ALA A 225 13.14 4.44 -13.86
CA ALA A 225 14.38 5.18 -14.11
C ALA A 225 15.57 4.62 -13.31
N PHE A 226 15.37 4.36 -12.03
CA PHE A 226 16.38 3.76 -11.16
C PHE A 226 16.86 2.39 -11.69
N LEU A 227 15.96 1.53 -12.12
CA LEU A 227 16.31 0.22 -12.68
C LEU A 227 17.07 0.34 -14.02
N GLN A 228 16.71 1.30 -14.86
CA GLN A 228 17.43 1.57 -16.11
C GLN A 228 18.87 2.04 -15.86
N GLU A 229 19.06 2.95 -14.90
CA GLU A 229 20.40 3.40 -14.49
C GLU A 229 21.27 2.26 -13.98
N GLN A 230 20.69 1.33 -13.17
CA GLN A 230 21.40 0.16 -12.68
C GLN A 230 21.81 -0.79 -13.83
N GLN A 231 20.93 -1.02 -14.78
CA GLN A 231 21.21 -1.86 -15.94
C GLN A 231 22.33 -1.27 -16.80
N GLN A 232 22.34 0.06 -17.02
CA GLN A 232 23.37 0.75 -17.78
C GLN A 232 24.73 0.65 -17.08
N GLN A 233 24.79 0.88 -15.76
CA GLN A 233 26.02 0.77 -14.99
C GLN A 233 26.64 -0.63 -15.08
N VAL A 234 25.84 -1.69 -15.01
CA VAL A 234 26.29 -3.08 -15.17
C VAL A 234 26.81 -3.34 -16.57
N ALA A 235 26.16 -2.80 -17.60
CA ALA A 235 26.59 -2.95 -18.98
C ALA A 235 27.95 -2.24 -19.24
N ASP A 236 28.11 -1.03 -18.73
CA ASP A 236 29.33 -0.23 -18.87
C ASP A 236 30.52 -0.91 -18.16
N THR A 237 30.30 -1.49 -16.96
CA THR A 237 31.33 -2.22 -16.23
C THR A 237 31.81 -3.47 -17.00
N ARG A 238 30.90 -4.24 -17.60
CA ARG A 238 31.25 -5.41 -18.43
C ARG A 238 31.98 -5.05 -19.71
N GLY A 239 31.67 -3.89 -20.30
CA GLY A 239 32.35 -3.40 -21.51
C GLY A 239 33.77 -2.93 -21.27
N MET A 240 34.18 -2.63 -20.02
CA MET A 240 35.53 -2.24 -19.64
C MET A 240 36.46 -3.40 -19.31
N GLU A 241 35.92 -4.59 -19.06
CA GLU A 241 36.68 -5.80 -18.71
C GLU A 241 36.97 -6.72 -19.93
N GLY A 242 36.48 -6.39 -21.11
CA GLY A 242 36.66 -7.16 -22.35
C GLY A 242 37.58 -6.39 -23.33
#